data_a46ed18a067e2d5513f6acc135f21eab
#
_entry.id   a46ed18a067e2d5513f6acc135f21eab
#
_cell.length_a   1.000
_cell.length_b   1.000
_cell.length_c   1.000
_cell.angle_alpha   90.00
_cell.angle_beta   90.00
_cell.angle_gamma   90.00
#
_symmetry.space_group_name_H-M   'P 1'
#
loop_
_entity.id
_entity.type
_entity.pdbx_description
1 polymer ?
#
loop_
_entity_poly.entity_id
_entity_poly.type
_entity_poly.pdbx_seq_one_letter_code
_entity_poly.pdbx_strand_id
1 'polypeptide(L)'
;NHLLWQLDCSHLTEIDYEIGLAIIDAIDDRGYLTEDIEEIYRGLLQQYESIEMDEVLAVQHLVQRFDPVGIAAGSPRECMSIQLGQYDPDTPHLAKALVLVDKYLEHLASNDLALLKRRLRARDSELADIIRLIQSTNPHPGHSVSENHAEYVVPDVYVSKQSGKWRVSINPDHAPRLRVNAQYAGLIKQRDSSDQNTYLKDHLQEARWFIKSLQSRHETLLRVATAIVECQYAFFEYGDEAMQPMILRDIAELLEMHESTVSRVTAQKYMHTPRGILEFRYFFSSHVSTSDGGECSATAIRAIIKKLVAAEQQEKPLSDNRITKLLGEQGINVARRTVAKYREALNILPSNERKRLF
;
A
#
# COMPACT_ATOMS: atom_id res chain seq x y z
N ASN A 1 -10.07 9.52 -19.13
CA ASN A 1 -11.40 10.04 -19.48
C ASN A 1 -11.57 11.53 -19.17
N HIS A 2 -11.18 12.02 -17.96
CA HIS A 2 -11.34 13.43 -17.59
C HIS A 2 -10.48 14.38 -18.45
N LEU A 3 -9.21 14.05 -18.66
CA LEU A 3 -8.30 14.83 -19.51
C LEU A 3 -8.69 14.81 -21.00
N LEU A 4 -9.13 13.64 -21.49
CA LEU A 4 -9.61 13.50 -22.86
C LEU A 4 -10.82 14.40 -23.11
N TRP A 5 -11.76 14.46 -22.16
CA TRP A 5 -12.89 15.37 -22.26
C TRP A 5 -12.47 16.84 -22.34
N GLN A 6 -11.45 17.26 -21.57
CA GLN A 6 -10.92 18.62 -21.65
C GLN A 6 -10.21 18.89 -22.98
N LEU A 7 -9.50 17.89 -23.50
CA LEU A 7 -8.87 17.96 -24.81
C LEU A 7 -9.92 18.15 -25.92
N ASP A 8 -11.02 17.37 -25.88
CA ASP A 8 -12.15 17.50 -26.80
C ASP A 8 -12.79 18.88 -26.79
N CYS A 9 -12.81 19.52 -25.62
CA CYS A 9 -13.35 20.88 -25.44
C CYS A 9 -12.40 21.98 -25.91
N SER A 10 -11.13 21.67 -26.20
CA SER A 10 -10.08 22.70 -26.40
C SER A 10 -10.02 23.25 -27.84
N HIS A 11 -10.87 22.82 -28.77
CA HIS A 11 -10.95 23.30 -30.15
C HIS A 11 -9.60 23.36 -30.89
N LEU A 12 -8.84 22.28 -30.81
CA LEU A 12 -7.52 22.14 -31.41
C LEU A 12 -7.58 21.76 -32.91
N THR A 13 -6.48 21.93 -33.62
CA THR A 13 -6.33 21.35 -34.95
C THR A 13 -6.26 19.82 -34.85
N GLU A 14 -6.47 19.11 -35.96
CA GLU A 14 -6.39 17.64 -35.97
C GLU A 14 -5.01 17.13 -35.51
N ILE A 15 -3.95 17.82 -35.93
CA ILE A 15 -2.55 17.47 -35.52
C ILE A 15 -2.33 17.75 -34.03
N ASP A 16 -2.72 18.92 -33.53
CA ASP A 16 -2.57 19.26 -32.11
C ASP A 16 -3.37 18.33 -31.19
N TYR A 17 -4.53 17.86 -31.67
CA TYR A 17 -5.35 16.89 -30.96
C TYR A 17 -4.65 15.53 -30.83
N GLU A 18 -4.04 15.02 -31.91
CA GLU A 18 -3.25 13.78 -31.89
C GLU A 18 -2.00 13.90 -30.99
N ILE A 19 -1.33 15.05 -31.01
CA ILE A 19 -0.24 15.35 -30.07
C ILE A 19 -0.79 15.30 -28.63
N GLY A 20 -1.93 15.92 -28.37
CA GLY A 20 -2.57 15.93 -27.07
C GLY A 20 -2.93 14.52 -26.56
N LEU A 21 -3.44 13.67 -27.45
CA LEU A 21 -3.70 12.27 -27.15
C LEU A 21 -2.43 11.51 -26.75
N ALA A 22 -1.35 11.66 -27.53
CA ALA A 22 -0.07 11.01 -27.24
C ALA A 22 0.52 11.45 -25.90
N ILE A 23 0.41 12.74 -25.58
CA ILE A 23 0.84 13.27 -24.28
C ILE A 23 -0.01 12.70 -23.13
N ILE A 24 -1.34 12.65 -23.28
CA ILE A 24 -2.25 12.14 -22.25
C ILE A 24 -2.02 10.65 -21.99
N ASP A 25 -1.77 9.87 -23.04
CA ASP A 25 -1.46 8.43 -22.93
C ASP A 25 -0.13 8.15 -22.22
N ALA A 26 0.82 9.10 -22.30
CA ALA A 26 2.10 9.01 -21.62
C ALA A 26 2.08 9.47 -20.15
N ILE A 27 0.92 9.86 -19.59
CA ILE A 27 0.79 10.31 -18.19
C ILE A 27 0.59 9.11 -17.25
N ASP A 28 1.38 9.09 -16.15
CA ASP A 28 1.22 8.11 -15.08
C ASP A 28 0.05 8.46 -14.11
N ASP A 29 -0.27 7.53 -13.20
CA ASP A 29 -1.32 7.73 -12.17
C ASP A 29 -1.05 8.91 -11.22
N ARG A 30 0.20 9.39 -11.14
CA ARG A 30 0.60 10.55 -10.33
C ARG A 30 0.38 11.86 -11.07
N GLY A 31 0.29 11.81 -12.41
CA GLY A 31 0.13 12.96 -13.27
C GLY A 31 1.41 13.42 -13.97
N TYR A 32 2.47 12.61 -13.94
CA TYR A 32 3.74 12.91 -14.60
C TYR A 32 3.88 12.19 -15.93
N LEU A 33 4.68 12.75 -16.83
CA LEU A 33 5.08 12.05 -18.05
C LEU A 33 6.00 10.88 -17.69
N THR A 34 5.70 9.70 -18.24
CA THR A 34 6.53 8.49 -18.12
C THR A 34 7.72 8.49 -19.06
N GLU A 35 7.61 9.23 -20.16
CA GLU A 35 8.60 9.37 -21.21
C GLU A 35 8.98 10.83 -21.40
N ASP A 36 10.21 11.08 -21.86
CA ASP A 36 10.64 12.43 -22.19
C ASP A 36 9.85 12.94 -23.41
N ILE A 37 9.52 14.23 -23.41
CA ILE A 37 8.76 14.86 -24.50
C ILE A 37 9.42 14.69 -25.87
N GLU A 38 10.74 14.55 -25.90
CA GLU A 38 11.49 14.25 -27.11
C GLU A 38 11.22 12.85 -27.67
N GLU A 39 10.91 11.86 -26.79
CA GLU A 39 10.56 10.50 -27.22
C GLU A 39 9.15 10.47 -27.81
N ILE A 40 8.21 11.19 -27.18
CA ILE A 40 6.85 11.39 -27.71
C ILE A 40 6.92 12.05 -29.10
N TYR A 41 7.72 13.11 -29.24
CA TYR A 41 7.95 13.77 -30.53
C TYR A 41 8.48 12.82 -31.60
N ARG A 42 9.49 12.00 -31.27
CA ARG A 42 10.04 10.98 -32.21
C ARG A 42 9.00 9.94 -32.63
N GLY A 43 8.12 9.55 -31.71
CA GLY A 43 7.00 8.64 -31.98
C GLY A 43 6.02 9.25 -32.98
N LEU A 44 5.67 10.51 -32.79
CA LEU A 44 4.74 11.25 -33.66
C LEU A 44 5.33 11.52 -35.06
N LEU A 45 6.65 11.77 -35.17
CA LEU A 45 7.33 11.94 -36.48
C LEU A 45 7.23 10.72 -37.38
N GLN A 46 7.02 9.51 -36.84
CA GLN A 46 6.81 8.31 -37.65
C GLN A 46 5.44 8.30 -38.38
N GLN A 47 4.49 9.05 -37.84
CA GLN A 47 3.12 9.12 -38.38
C GLN A 47 2.86 10.42 -39.15
N TYR A 48 3.49 11.51 -38.73
CA TYR A 48 3.27 12.86 -39.26
C TYR A 48 4.62 13.54 -39.58
N GLU A 49 5.00 13.62 -40.86
CA GLU A 49 6.28 14.16 -41.27
C GLU A 49 6.45 15.68 -41.03
N SER A 50 5.37 16.42 -40.76
CA SER A 50 5.35 17.88 -40.71
C SER A 50 5.25 18.49 -39.30
N ILE A 51 5.38 17.69 -38.25
CA ILE A 51 5.26 18.19 -36.86
C ILE A 51 6.61 18.80 -36.43
N GLU A 52 6.53 19.98 -35.81
CA GLU A 52 7.69 20.63 -35.18
C GLU A 52 7.71 20.40 -33.67
N MET A 53 8.91 20.38 -33.06
CA MET A 53 9.06 20.19 -31.60
C MET A 53 8.36 21.31 -30.80
N ASP A 54 8.34 22.52 -31.34
CA ASP A 54 7.68 23.67 -30.68
C ASP A 54 6.15 23.49 -30.61
N GLU A 55 5.54 22.80 -31.57
CA GLU A 55 4.10 22.45 -31.53
C GLU A 55 3.82 21.46 -30.41
N VAL A 56 4.66 20.42 -30.26
CA VAL A 56 4.51 19.44 -29.18
C VAL A 56 4.66 20.10 -27.80
N LEU A 57 5.62 21.00 -27.65
CA LEU A 57 5.79 21.77 -26.41
C LEU A 57 4.60 22.70 -26.14
N ALA A 58 4.04 23.33 -27.17
CA ALA A 58 2.86 24.19 -27.01
C ALA A 58 1.64 23.41 -26.54
N VAL A 59 1.40 22.21 -27.10
CA VAL A 59 0.31 21.33 -26.68
C VAL A 59 0.57 20.77 -25.26
N GLN A 60 1.82 20.43 -24.92
CA GLN A 60 2.17 20.03 -23.56
C GLN A 60 1.84 21.16 -22.56
N HIS A 61 2.23 22.40 -22.84
CA HIS A 61 1.91 23.55 -21.98
C HIS A 61 0.40 23.81 -21.87
N LEU A 62 -0.38 23.44 -22.88
CA LEU A 62 -1.83 23.50 -22.83
C LEU A 62 -2.37 22.42 -21.87
N VAL A 63 -1.94 21.18 -22.04
CA VAL A 63 -2.34 20.06 -21.19
C VAL A 63 -1.94 20.29 -19.72
N GLN A 64 -0.78 20.92 -19.46
CA GLN A 64 -0.32 21.28 -18.11
C GLN A 64 -1.26 22.26 -17.39
N ARG A 65 -2.13 22.97 -18.12
CA ARG A 65 -3.14 23.89 -17.58
C ARG A 65 -4.52 23.27 -17.39
N PHE A 66 -4.70 22.02 -17.80
CA PHE A 66 -5.93 21.28 -17.57
C PHE A 66 -6.15 21.05 -16.07
N ASP A 67 -7.36 20.71 -15.68
CA ASP A 67 -7.69 20.30 -14.33
C ASP A 67 -7.43 18.79 -14.17
N PRO A 68 -6.54 18.41 -13.27
CA PRO A 68 -5.79 19.20 -12.27
C PRO A 68 -4.53 19.87 -12.85
N VAL A 69 -4.30 21.11 -12.45
CA VAL A 69 -3.16 21.90 -12.93
C VAL A 69 -1.82 21.27 -12.59
N GLY A 70 -0.88 21.30 -13.55
CA GLY A 70 0.45 20.72 -13.40
C GLY A 70 0.55 19.25 -13.81
N ILE A 71 -0.50 18.72 -14.44
CA ILE A 71 -0.48 17.39 -15.08
C ILE A 71 0.42 17.44 -16.32
N ALA A 72 0.91 16.29 -16.78
CA ALA A 72 1.90 16.18 -17.86
C ALA A 72 3.23 16.93 -17.63
N ALA A 73 3.58 17.19 -16.37
CA ALA A 73 4.90 17.69 -16.01
C ALA A 73 5.93 16.54 -16.03
N GLY A 74 7.18 16.84 -16.41
CA GLY A 74 8.28 15.86 -16.37
C GLY A 74 8.88 15.66 -14.97
N SER A 75 8.56 16.53 -14.01
CA SER A 75 9.11 16.45 -12.65
C SER A 75 8.23 17.13 -11.61
N PRO A 76 8.34 16.74 -10.30
CA PRO A 76 7.66 17.43 -9.20
C PRO A 76 7.98 18.91 -9.11
N ARG A 77 9.21 19.30 -9.48
CA ARG A 77 9.67 20.70 -9.54
C ARG A 77 8.84 21.50 -10.55
N GLU A 78 8.71 20.98 -11.75
CA GLU A 78 7.94 21.60 -12.82
C GLU A 78 6.46 21.70 -12.45
N CYS A 79 5.86 20.61 -11.98
CA CYS A 79 4.47 20.57 -11.54
C CYS A 79 4.16 21.65 -10.50
N MET A 80 4.94 21.72 -9.43
CA MET A 80 4.75 22.74 -8.39
C MET A 80 5.00 24.17 -8.90
N SER A 81 5.96 24.36 -9.83
CA SER A 81 6.20 25.66 -10.43
C SER A 81 5.02 26.15 -11.28
N ILE A 82 4.38 25.23 -12.03
CA ILE A 82 3.19 25.52 -12.82
C ILE A 82 2.02 25.91 -11.88
N GLN A 83 1.79 25.15 -10.81
CA GLN A 83 0.74 25.44 -9.85
C GLN A 83 0.97 26.76 -9.14
N LEU A 84 2.20 27.05 -8.70
CA LEU A 84 2.54 28.34 -8.10
C LEU A 84 2.37 29.50 -9.09
N GLY A 85 2.60 29.27 -10.39
CA GLY A 85 2.37 30.23 -11.44
C GLY A 85 0.90 30.63 -11.66
N GLN A 86 -0.04 29.86 -11.13
CA GLN A 86 -1.50 30.17 -11.16
C GLN A 86 -1.92 31.16 -10.06
N TYR A 87 -1.08 31.35 -9.03
CA TYR A 87 -1.39 32.32 -7.99
C TYR A 87 -1.28 33.75 -8.51
N ASP A 88 -2.03 34.66 -7.88
CA ASP A 88 -1.95 36.06 -8.19
C ASP A 88 -0.51 36.58 -8.03
N PRO A 89 0.06 37.30 -9.01
CA PRO A 89 1.41 37.87 -8.93
C PRO A 89 1.66 38.70 -7.67
N ASP A 90 0.62 39.30 -7.09
CA ASP A 90 0.67 40.07 -5.85
C ASP A 90 0.69 39.19 -4.57
N THR A 91 0.63 37.87 -4.71
CA THR A 91 0.68 36.97 -3.55
C THR A 91 2.01 37.12 -2.79
N PRO A 92 1.97 37.36 -1.46
CA PRO A 92 3.17 37.55 -0.67
C PRO A 92 4.13 36.35 -0.79
N HIS A 93 5.40 36.68 -1.02
CA HIS A 93 6.48 35.66 -1.09
C HIS A 93 6.44 34.70 -2.28
N LEU A 94 5.53 34.83 -3.26
CA LEU A 94 5.42 33.96 -4.43
C LEU A 94 6.74 33.84 -5.21
N ALA A 95 7.41 34.95 -5.49
CA ALA A 95 8.68 34.96 -6.20
C ALA A 95 9.78 34.14 -5.46
N LYS A 96 9.82 34.21 -4.12
CA LYS A 96 10.75 33.43 -3.30
C LYS A 96 10.37 31.94 -3.29
N ALA A 97 9.06 31.62 -3.29
CA ALA A 97 8.56 30.25 -3.37
C ALA A 97 8.94 29.60 -4.71
N LEU A 98 8.77 30.29 -5.82
CA LEU A 98 9.20 29.82 -7.14
C LEU A 98 10.71 29.56 -7.20
N VAL A 99 11.56 30.45 -6.68
CA VAL A 99 13.01 30.26 -6.60
C VAL A 99 13.37 29.08 -5.71
N LEU A 100 12.63 28.84 -4.61
CA LEU A 100 12.86 27.70 -3.73
C LEU A 100 12.55 26.40 -4.44
N VAL A 101 11.41 26.31 -5.09
CA VAL A 101 11.00 25.10 -5.84
C VAL A 101 11.95 24.84 -7.00
N ASP A 102 12.37 25.87 -7.75
CA ASP A 102 13.25 25.72 -8.89
C ASP A 102 14.68 25.28 -8.50
N LYS A 103 15.26 25.84 -7.43
CA LYS A 103 16.71 25.68 -7.15
C LYS A 103 17.04 24.92 -5.87
N TYR A 104 16.10 24.85 -4.90
CA TYR A 104 16.40 24.42 -3.54
C TYR A 104 15.41 23.37 -3.01
N LEU A 105 14.63 22.71 -3.86
CA LEU A 105 13.64 21.71 -3.46
C LEU A 105 14.27 20.56 -2.66
N GLU A 106 15.47 20.09 -3.05
CA GLU A 106 16.21 19.03 -2.34
C GLU A 106 16.62 19.45 -0.93
N HIS A 107 16.99 20.72 -0.75
CA HIS A 107 17.32 21.26 0.57
C HIS A 107 16.09 21.44 1.45
N LEU A 108 14.91 21.65 0.85
CA LEU A 108 13.65 21.62 1.58
C LEU A 108 13.33 20.20 2.05
N ALA A 109 13.52 19.20 1.19
CA ALA A 109 13.31 17.79 1.50
C ALA A 109 14.25 17.31 2.61
N SER A 110 15.51 17.76 2.61
CA SER A 110 16.50 17.45 3.67
C SER A 110 16.36 18.30 4.95
N ASN A 111 15.36 19.20 4.98
CA ASN A 111 15.08 20.09 6.12
C ASN A 111 16.26 21.01 6.52
N ASP A 112 17.08 21.42 5.52
CA ASP A 112 18.20 22.35 5.74
C ASP A 112 17.72 23.82 5.73
N LEU A 113 16.96 24.18 6.76
CA LEU A 113 16.38 25.50 6.91
C LEU A 113 17.44 26.61 7.05
N ALA A 114 18.61 26.30 7.59
CA ALA A 114 19.69 27.28 7.76
C ALA A 114 20.23 27.74 6.40
N LEU A 115 20.43 26.82 5.47
CA LEU A 115 20.86 27.11 4.12
C LEU A 115 19.77 27.87 3.35
N LEU A 116 18.50 27.43 3.46
CA LEU A 116 17.37 28.07 2.81
C LEU A 116 17.21 29.53 3.24
N LYS A 117 17.28 29.83 4.55
CA LYS A 117 17.24 31.21 5.06
C LYS A 117 18.34 32.08 4.46
N ARG A 118 19.56 31.56 4.43
CA ARG A 118 20.71 32.30 3.89
C ARG A 118 20.58 32.54 2.38
N ARG A 119 20.11 31.55 1.62
CA ARG A 119 19.96 31.64 0.15
C ARG A 119 18.79 32.52 -0.27
N LEU A 120 17.64 32.41 0.39
CA LEU A 120 16.45 33.20 0.11
C LEU A 120 16.48 34.58 0.79
N ARG A 121 17.47 34.85 1.66
CA ARG A 121 17.53 36.06 2.50
C ARG A 121 16.19 36.30 3.21
N ALA A 122 15.62 35.24 3.80
CA ALA A 122 14.33 35.27 4.43
C ALA A 122 14.46 35.18 5.94
N ARG A 123 13.55 35.87 6.66
CA ARG A 123 13.37 35.73 8.13
C ARG A 123 12.64 34.41 8.44
N ASP A 124 12.64 33.99 9.70
CA ASP A 124 11.98 32.76 10.11
C ASP A 124 10.47 32.73 9.78
N SER A 125 9.78 33.85 10.04
CA SER A 125 8.36 33.99 9.69
C SER A 125 8.12 33.93 8.17
N GLU A 126 8.96 34.63 7.40
CA GLU A 126 8.84 34.65 5.93
C GLU A 126 9.10 33.26 5.34
N LEU A 127 10.08 32.52 5.87
CA LEU A 127 10.37 31.14 5.41
C LEU A 127 9.20 30.20 5.73
N ALA A 128 8.57 30.37 6.91
CA ALA A 128 7.39 29.59 7.27
C ALA A 128 6.23 29.85 6.30
N ASP A 129 6.01 31.11 5.91
CA ASP A 129 4.95 31.47 4.95
C ASP A 129 5.24 30.94 3.54
N ILE A 130 6.52 30.99 3.10
CA ILE A 130 6.96 30.38 1.84
C ILE A 130 6.72 28.86 1.84
N ILE A 131 7.07 28.17 2.93
CA ILE A 131 6.85 26.73 3.06
C ILE A 131 5.36 26.40 3.04
N ARG A 132 4.52 27.17 3.73
CA ARG A 132 3.05 26.99 3.69
C ARG A 132 2.50 27.15 2.27
N LEU A 133 2.99 28.14 1.52
CA LEU A 133 2.58 28.34 0.14
C LEU A 133 2.95 27.14 -0.74
N ILE A 134 4.14 26.58 -0.56
CA ILE A 134 4.56 25.37 -1.28
C ILE A 134 3.73 24.15 -0.83
N GLN A 135 3.42 24.03 0.47
CA GLN A 135 2.58 22.94 0.99
C GLN A 135 1.12 23.01 0.51
N SER A 136 0.64 24.17 0.05
CA SER A 136 -0.68 24.29 -0.57
C SER A 136 -0.74 23.75 -1.99
N THR A 137 0.40 23.47 -2.65
CA THR A 137 0.45 22.83 -3.96
C THR A 137 0.30 21.31 -3.82
N ASN A 138 -0.24 20.66 -4.85
CA ASN A 138 -0.38 19.20 -4.92
C ASN A 138 0.77 18.60 -5.76
N PRO A 139 1.74 17.90 -5.17
CA PRO A 139 2.83 17.29 -5.91
C PRO A 139 2.42 16.10 -6.77
N HIS A 140 1.21 15.53 -6.57
CA HIS A 140 0.69 14.40 -7.33
C HIS A 140 -0.72 14.69 -7.83
N PRO A 141 -0.85 15.56 -8.85
CA PRO A 141 -2.16 16.02 -9.32
C PRO A 141 -3.02 14.88 -9.88
N GLY A 142 -2.43 13.85 -10.50
CA GLY A 142 -3.13 12.70 -11.07
C GLY A 142 -3.99 11.93 -10.05
N HIS A 143 -3.57 11.88 -8.78
CA HIS A 143 -4.35 11.19 -7.73
C HIS A 143 -5.74 11.79 -7.47
N SER A 144 -6.00 13.03 -7.88
CA SER A 144 -7.33 13.65 -7.74
C SER A 144 -8.32 13.17 -8.79
N VAL A 145 -7.83 12.63 -9.91
CA VAL A 145 -8.63 12.22 -11.07
C VAL A 145 -8.56 10.71 -11.33
N SER A 146 -7.46 10.05 -10.94
CA SER A 146 -7.36 8.61 -11.04
C SER A 146 -8.38 7.97 -10.11
N GLU A 147 -9.32 7.21 -10.67
CA GLU A 147 -10.16 6.31 -9.89
C GLU A 147 -9.25 5.25 -9.28
N ASN A 148 -8.88 5.47 -8.04
CA ASN A 148 -8.13 4.51 -7.26
C ASN A 148 -9.06 3.30 -7.05
N HIS A 149 -9.05 2.34 -7.97
CA HIS A 149 -9.70 1.06 -7.79
C HIS A 149 -8.98 0.33 -6.66
N ALA A 150 -9.41 0.63 -5.43
CA ALA A 150 -8.95 -0.13 -4.27
C ALA A 150 -9.31 -1.61 -4.52
N GLU A 151 -8.31 -2.45 -4.74
CA GLU A 151 -8.52 -3.89 -4.78
C GLU A 151 -9.02 -4.36 -3.42
N TYR A 152 -10.30 -4.71 -3.36
CA TYR A 152 -10.89 -5.24 -2.15
C TYR A 152 -10.44 -6.69 -1.95
N VAL A 153 -9.64 -6.91 -0.92
CA VAL A 153 -9.24 -8.25 -0.52
C VAL A 153 -10.44 -8.96 0.11
N VAL A 154 -10.92 -10.03 -0.52
CA VAL A 154 -11.99 -10.87 0.02
C VAL A 154 -11.39 -11.83 1.05
N PRO A 155 -11.83 -11.80 2.32
CA PRO A 155 -11.29 -12.68 3.36
C PRO A 155 -11.78 -14.11 3.20
N ASP A 156 -10.92 -15.08 3.50
CA ASP A 156 -11.26 -16.51 3.51
C ASP A 156 -11.98 -16.93 4.79
N VAL A 157 -11.69 -16.22 5.90
CA VAL A 157 -12.15 -16.56 7.24
C VAL A 157 -12.61 -15.31 7.98
N TYR A 158 -13.68 -15.44 8.76
CA TYR A 158 -14.17 -14.41 9.68
C TYR A 158 -13.83 -14.77 11.12
N VAL A 159 -13.31 -13.80 11.86
CA VAL A 159 -13.07 -13.90 13.31
C VAL A 159 -13.98 -12.90 14.02
N SER A 160 -14.85 -13.38 14.87
CA SER A 160 -15.79 -12.55 15.64
C SER A 160 -15.83 -12.95 17.10
N LYS A 161 -16.12 -11.99 17.99
CA LYS A 161 -16.29 -12.27 19.41
C LYS A 161 -17.77 -12.56 19.70
N GLN A 162 -18.07 -13.79 20.10
CA GLN A 162 -19.44 -14.22 20.47
C GLN A 162 -19.44 -14.72 21.90
N SER A 163 -20.33 -14.16 22.72
CA SER A 163 -20.45 -14.53 24.15
C SER A 163 -19.11 -14.52 24.91
N GLY A 164 -18.26 -13.54 24.64
CA GLY A 164 -16.94 -13.40 25.27
C GLY A 164 -15.83 -14.33 24.74
N LYS A 165 -16.13 -15.21 23.79
CA LYS A 165 -15.15 -16.09 23.15
C LYS A 165 -14.93 -15.71 21.69
N TRP A 166 -13.71 -15.84 21.21
CA TRP A 166 -13.37 -15.66 19.80
C TRP A 166 -13.83 -16.89 19.01
N ARG A 167 -14.60 -16.65 17.96
CA ARG A 167 -15.09 -17.69 17.04
C ARG A 167 -14.55 -17.42 15.64
N VAL A 168 -14.18 -18.52 14.98
CA VAL A 168 -13.67 -18.54 13.61
C VAL A 168 -14.70 -19.24 12.72
N SER A 169 -15.02 -18.65 11.58
CA SER A 169 -15.90 -19.23 10.56
C SER A 169 -15.34 -19.01 9.17
N ILE A 170 -15.58 -19.95 8.28
CA ILE A 170 -15.18 -19.81 6.87
C ILE A 170 -16.14 -18.84 6.17
N ASN A 171 -15.63 -18.05 5.26
CA ASN A 171 -16.43 -17.21 4.39
C ASN A 171 -17.27 -18.08 3.45
N PRO A 172 -18.62 -18.04 3.54
CA PRO A 172 -19.47 -18.86 2.69
C PRO A 172 -19.40 -18.50 1.21
N ASP A 173 -19.04 -17.24 0.90
CA ASP A 173 -18.94 -16.77 -0.50
C ASP A 173 -17.67 -17.30 -1.20
N HIS A 174 -16.65 -17.63 -0.41
CA HIS A 174 -15.40 -18.23 -0.90
C HIS A 174 -15.42 -19.76 -0.94
N ALA A 175 -16.42 -20.37 -0.32
CA ALA A 175 -16.55 -21.82 -0.23
C ALA A 175 -17.69 -22.32 -1.13
N PRO A 176 -17.39 -22.78 -2.36
CA PRO A 176 -18.42 -23.27 -3.27
C PRO A 176 -19.15 -24.48 -2.65
N ARG A 177 -20.47 -24.41 -2.57
CA ARG A 177 -21.32 -25.51 -2.08
C ARG A 177 -21.57 -26.49 -3.23
N LEU A 178 -20.66 -27.41 -3.42
CA LEU A 178 -20.79 -28.44 -4.43
C LEU A 178 -21.56 -29.66 -3.89
N ARG A 179 -22.42 -30.21 -4.72
CA ARG A 179 -23.11 -31.46 -4.46
C ARG A 179 -23.23 -32.30 -5.74
N VAL A 180 -23.21 -33.60 -5.56
CA VAL A 180 -23.48 -34.51 -6.67
C VAL A 180 -24.96 -34.42 -7.03
N ASN A 181 -25.29 -34.29 -8.32
CA ASN A 181 -26.67 -34.31 -8.77
C ASN A 181 -27.26 -35.73 -8.60
N ALA A 182 -28.34 -35.81 -7.79
CA ALA A 182 -28.98 -37.07 -7.43
C ALA A 182 -29.59 -37.79 -8.63
N GLN A 183 -30.04 -37.07 -9.66
CA GLN A 183 -30.62 -37.65 -10.88
C GLN A 183 -29.57 -38.45 -11.64
N TYR A 184 -28.40 -37.84 -11.91
CA TYR A 184 -27.31 -38.54 -12.61
C TYR A 184 -26.74 -39.69 -11.76
N ALA A 185 -26.62 -39.53 -10.45
CA ALA A 185 -26.18 -40.61 -9.56
C ALA A 185 -27.17 -41.79 -9.57
N GLY A 186 -28.48 -41.54 -9.75
CA GLY A 186 -29.53 -42.56 -9.85
C GLY A 186 -29.54 -43.35 -11.19
N LEU A 187 -28.92 -42.81 -12.23
CA LEU A 187 -28.81 -43.49 -13.53
C LEU A 187 -27.79 -44.64 -13.51
N ILE A 188 -26.88 -44.65 -12.55
CA ILE A 188 -25.81 -45.62 -12.44
C ILE A 188 -26.36 -46.95 -11.92
N LYS A 189 -26.36 -47.97 -12.79
CA LYS A 189 -26.77 -49.33 -12.42
C LYS A 189 -25.57 -50.11 -11.86
N GLN A 190 -25.74 -50.67 -10.65
CA GLN A 190 -24.64 -51.38 -9.96
C GLN A 190 -24.12 -52.66 -10.70
N ARG A 191 -24.98 -53.34 -11.46
CA ARG A 191 -24.67 -54.59 -12.15
C ARG A 191 -24.48 -54.48 -13.67
N ASP A 192 -24.47 -53.28 -14.20
CA ASP A 192 -24.26 -53.04 -15.62
C ASP A 192 -22.81 -52.71 -15.89
N SER A 193 -22.15 -53.47 -16.73
CA SER A 193 -20.73 -53.31 -17.11
C SER A 193 -20.58 -52.70 -18.52
N SER A 194 -21.59 -52.02 -18.99
CA SER A 194 -21.51 -51.25 -20.25
C SER A 194 -20.49 -50.11 -20.10
N ASP A 195 -19.82 -49.74 -21.20
CA ASP A 195 -18.83 -48.68 -21.24
C ASP A 195 -19.38 -47.35 -20.73
N GLN A 196 -20.66 -47.05 -21.02
CA GLN A 196 -21.35 -45.86 -20.58
C GLN A 196 -21.58 -45.85 -19.05
N ASN A 197 -21.93 -47.00 -18.47
CA ASN A 197 -22.15 -47.10 -17.03
C ASN A 197 -20.81 -47.05 -16.25
N THR A 198 -19.75 -47.61 -16.82
CA THR A 198 -18.38 -47.51 -16.28
C THR A 198 -17.91 -46.04 -16.28
N TYR A 199 -18.08 -45.36 -17.38
CA TYR A 199 -17.77 -43.94 -17.51
C TYR A 199 -18.50 -43.10 -16.44
N LEU A 200 -19.81 -43.33 -16.24
CA LEU A 200 -20.58 -42.60 -15.22
C LEU A 200 -20.11 -42.92 -13.79
N LYS A 201 -19.72 -44.17 -13.51
CA LYS A 201 -19.17 -44.58 -12.19
C LYS A 201 -17.85 -43.86 -11.89
N ASP A 202 -16.94 -43.83 -12.86
CA ASP A 202 -15.63 -43.22 -12.69
C ASP A 202 -15.76 -41.72 -12.43
N HIS A 203 -16.58 -41.00 -13.20
CA HIS A 203 -16.83 -39.57 -12.98
C HIS A 203 -17.60 -39.28 -11.70
N LEU A 204 -18.52 -40.16 -11.26
CA LEU A 204 -19.16 -40.01 -9.95
C LEU A 204 -18.16 -40.17 -8.81
N GLN A 205 -17.23 -41.12 -8.95
CA GLN A 205 -16.17 -41.35 -7.95
C GLN A 205 -15.22 -40.15 -7.90
N GLU A 206 -14.81 -39.64 -9.05
CA GLU A 206 -13.99 -38.44 -9.19
C GLU A 206 -14.67 -37.21 -8.55
N ALA A 207 -15.93 -36.97 -8.88
CA ALA A 207 -16.72 -35.85 -8.30
C ALA A 207 -16.82 -35.96 -6.76
N ARG A 208 -17.05 -37.16 -6.22
CA ARG A 208 -17.09 -37.40 -4.78
C ARG A 208 -15.74 -37.14 -4.14
N TRP A 209 -14.67 -37.62 -4.76
CA TRP A 209 -13.31 -37.39 -4.29
C TRP A 209 -12.97 -35.89 -4.29
N PHE A 210 -13.33 -35.16 -5.34
CA PHE A 210 -13.12 -33.74 -5.45
C PHE A 210 -13.85 -32.96 -4.34
N ILE A 211 -15.13 -33.26 -4.10
CA ILE A 211 -15.92 -32.64 -3.04
C ILE A 211 -15.27 -32.91 -1.67
N LYS A 212 -14.86 -34.15 -1.42
CA LYS A 212 -14.19 -34.53 -0.17
C LYS A 212 -12.86 -33.80 0.01
N SER A 213 -12.10 -33.64 -1.07
CA SER A 213 -10.83 -32.91 -1.07
C SER A 213 -11.04 -31.42 -0.71
N LEU A 214 -12.06 -30.77 -1.27
CA LEU A 214 -12.42 -29.39 -0.93
C LEU A 214 -12.85 -29.27 0.53
N GLN A 215 -13.68 -30.18 1.01
CA GLN A 215 -14.12 -30.20 2.41
C GLN A 215 -12.94 -30.34 3.38
N SER A 216 -12.02 -31.26 3.09
CA SER A 216 -10.81 -31.47 3.88
C SER A 216 -9.89 -30.23 3.90
N ARG A 217 -9.79 -29.54 2.75
CA ARG A 217 -9.04 -28.28 2.66
C ARG A 217 -9.66 -27.18 3.53
N HIS A 218 -10.98 -27.03 3.50
CA HIS A 218 -11.70 -26.05 4.32
C HIS A 218 -11.59 -26.37 5.81
N GLU A 219 -11.70 -27.65 6.18
CA GLU A 219 -11.54 -28.10 7.56
C GLU A 219 -10.12 -27.81 8.07
N THR A 220 -9.11 -28.09 7.26
CA THR A 220 -7.71 -27.78 7.61
C THR A 220 -7.51 -26.28 7.80
N LEU A 221 -8.05 -25.44 6.89
CA LEU A 221 -7.98 -23.98 7.01
C LEU A 221 -8.63 -23.50 8.32
N LEU A 222 -9.82 -24.03 8.64
CA LEU A 222 -10.55 -23.67 9.86
C LEU A 222 -9.77 -24.06 11.12
N ARG A 223 -9.19 -25.28 11.15
CA ARG A 223 -8.36 -25.75 12.27
C ARG A 223 -7.14 -24.86 12.48
N VAL A 224 -6.42 -24.53 11.40
CA VAL A 224 -5.25 -23.64 11.46
C VAL A 224 -5.65 -22.25 11.92
N ALA A 225 -6.73 -21.67 11.38
CA ALA A 225 -7.22 -20.35 11.77
C ALA A 225 -7.64 -20.32 13.26
N THR A 226 -8.31 -21.36 13.75
CA THR A 226 -8.72 -21.46 15.14
C THR A 226 -7.51 -21.53 16.07
N ALA A 227 -6.51 -22.36 15.74
CA ALA A 227 -5.27 -22.46 16.51
C ALA A 227 -4.51 -21.12 16.57
N ILE A 228 -4.43 -20.39 15.45
CA ILE A 228 -3.82 -19.06 15.43
C ILE A 228 -4.57 -18.09 16.36
N VAL A 229 -5.91 -18.05 16.30
CA VAL A 229 -6.74 -17.17 17.14
C VAL A 229 -6.60 -17.50 18.62
N GLU A 230 -6.52 -18.78 18.98
CA GLU A 230 -6.31 -19.24 20.36
C GLU A 230 -4.91 -18.83 20.87
N CYS A 231 -3.87 -19.06 20.09
CA CYS A 231 -2.51 -18.66 20.45
C CYS A 231 -2.36 -17.13 20.55
N GLN A 232 -3.04 -16.38 19.69
CA GLN A 232 -2.97 -14.93 19.62
C GLN A 232 -4.12 -14.23 20.37
N TYR A 233 -4.73 -14.87 21.37
CA TYR A 233 -5.84 -14.30 22.14
C TYR A 233 -5.54 -12.88 22.64
N ALA A 234 -4.34 -12.65 23.16
CA ALA A 234 -3.92 -11.35 23.66
C ALA A 234 -3.90 -10.26 22.58
N PHE A 235 -3.50 -10.60 21.35
CA PHE A 235 -3.57 -9.70 20.21
C PHE A 235 -5.01 -9.26 19.92
N PHE A 236 -5.94 -10.18 19.90
CA PHE A 236 -7.35 -9.88 19.62
C PHE A 236 -8.00 -8.98 20.68
N GLU A 237 -7.58 -9.10 21.95
CA GLU A 237 -8.08 -8.25 23.05
C GLU A 237 -7.37 -6.90 23.10
N TYR A 238 -6.04 -6.89 23.13
CA TYR A 238 -5.25 -5.70 23.45
C TYR A 238 -4.58 -5.06 22.23
N GLY A 239 -4.47 -5.75 21.11
CA GLY A 239 -3.87 -5.24 19.87
C GLY A 239 -2.45 -5.68 19.62
N ASP A 240 -1.83 -4.99 18.63
CA ASP A 240 -0.51 -5.34 18.09
C ASP A 240 0.58 -5.39 19.18
N GLU A 241 0.46 -4.55 20.22
CA GLU A 241 1.42 -4.50 21.35
C GLU A 241 1.45 -5.80 22.15
N ALA A 242 0.33 -6.56 22.16
CA ALA A 242 0.19 -7.81 22.90
C ALA A 242 0.35 -9.06 22.02
N MET A 243 0.85 -8.89 20.79
CA MET A 243 1.09 -10.00 19.89
C MET A 243 2.21 -10.91 20.43
N GLN A 244 1.90 -12.18 20.57
CA GLN A 244 2.85 -13.19 21.01
C GLN A 244 3.73 -13.67 19.82
N PRO A 245 5.00 -13.99 20.02
CA PRO A 245 5.82 -14.61 19.01
C PRO A 245 5.27 -16.01 18.69
N MET A 246 5.21 -16.35 17.42
CA MET A 246 4.69 -17.63 16.95
C MET A 246 5.36 -17.99 15.62
N ILE A 247 5.81 -19.22 15.48
CA ILE A 247 6.36 -19.74 14.24
C ILE A 247 5.45 -20.84 13.65
N LEU A 248 5.63 -21.15 12.37
CA LEU A 248 4.81 -22.16 11.66
C LEU A 248 4.88 -23.52 12.35
N ARG A 249 6.04 -23.86 12.91
CA ARG A 249 6.28 -25.11 13.62
C ARG A 249 5.40 -25.27 14.86
N ASP A 250 5.15 -24.20 15.62
CA ASP A 250 4.33 -24.23 16.84
C ASP A 250 2.89 -24.67 16.50
N ILE A 251 2.33 -24.11 15.44
CA ILE A 251 0.99 -24.48 14.95
C ILE A 251 1.00 -25.91 14.35
N ALA A 252 2.08 -26.29 13.66
CA ALA A 252 2.21 -27.63 13.11
C ALA A 252 2.24 -28.71 14.19
N GLU A 253 2.99 -28.48 15.27
CA GLU A 253 3.05 -29.35 16.44
C GLU A 253 1.70 -29.41 17.19
N LEU A 254 1.04 -28.26 17.39
CA LEU A 254 -0.27 -28.19 18.04
C LEU A 254 -1.36 -28.97 17.30
N LEU A 255 -1.30 -28.96 15.96
CA LEU A 255 -2.32 -29.60 15.10
C LEU A 255 -1.93 -31.01 14.63
N GLU A 256 -0.75 -31.49 15.01
CA GLU A 256 -0.17 -32.76 14.56
C GLU A 256 -0.06 -32.83 13.01
N MET A 257 0.36 -31.74 12.41
CA MET A 257 0.51 -31.59 10.96
C MET A 257 1.96 -31.30 10.57
N HIS A 258 2.31 -31.54 9.30
CA HIS A 258 3.61 -31.13 8.79
C HIS A 258 3.64 -29.59 8.57
N GLU A 259 4.77 -28.96 8.90
CA GLU A 259 4.97 -27.51 8.76
C GLU A 259 4.67 -26.99 7.34
N SER A 260 5.05 -27.77 6.30
CA SER A 260 4.74 -27.42 4.91
C SER A 260 3.24 -27.35 4.60
N THR A 261 2.41 -28.12 5.31
CA THR A 261 0.96 -28.06 5.18
C THR A 261 0.42 -26.75 5.75
N VAL A 262 0.87 -26.38 6.95
CA VAL A 262 0.51 -25.10 7.57
C VAL A 262 0.95 -23.94 6.68
N SER A 263 2.19 -23.96 6.18
CA SER A 263 2.73 -22.92 5.28
C SER A 263 1.89 -22.77 4.00
N ARG A 264 1.47 -23.85 3.35
CA ARG A 264 0.64 -23.82 2.14
C ARG A 264 -0.77 -23.31 2.42
N VAL A 265 -1.36 -23.70 3.56
CA VAL A 265 -2.70 -23.28 3.96
C VAL A 265 -2.75 -21.80 4.34
N THR A 266 -1.67 -21.26 4.89
CA THR A 266 -1.61 -19.85 5.34
C THR A 266 -1.12 -18.88 4.25
N ALA A 267 -0.57 -19.39 3.13
CA ALA A 267 -0.08 -18.55 2.04
C ALA A 267 -1.23 -17.85 1.30
N GLN A 268 -1.14 -16.52 1.15
CA GLN A 268 -2.11 -15.69 0.43
C GLN A 268 -3.56 -15.90 0.94
N LYS A 269 -3.71 -16.15 2.24
CA LYS A 269 -5.00 -16.30 2.91
C LYS A 269 -5.20 -15.19 3.90
N TYR A 270 -6.43 -14.66 3.94
CA TYR A 270 -6.80 -13.49 4.74
C TYR A 270 -7.89 -13.83 5.74
N MET A 271 -7.78 -13.24 6.93
CA MET A 271 -8.83 -13.32 7.93
C MET A 271 -9.38 -11.92 8.22
N HIS A 272 -10.70 -11.81 8.23
CA HIS A 272 -11.38 -10.59 8.64
C HIS A 272 -11.52 -10.62 10.16
N THR A 273 -10.96 -9.60 10.79
CA THR A 273 -10.99 -9.42 12.25
C THR A 273 -11.64 -8.07 12.59
N PRO A 274 -12.08 -7.83 13.82
CA PRO A 274 -12.54 -6.49 14.24
C PRO A 274 -11.48 -5.39 14.13
N ARG A 275 -10.20 -5.77 13.94
CA ARG A 275 -9.07 -4.84 13.75
C ARG A 275 -8.72 -4.60 12.26
N GLY A 276 -9.44 -5.27 11.36
CA GLY A 276 -9.22 -5.19 9.91
C GLY A 276 -8.96 -6.55 9.27
N ILE A 277 -8.71 -6.54 7.97
CA ILE A 277 -8.35 -7.73 7.20
C ILE A 277 -6.84 -7.94 7.34
N LEU A 278 -6.45 -9.11 7.85
CA LEU A 278 -5.06 -9.47 8.10
C LEU A 278 -4.71 -10.76 7.34
N GLU A 279 -3.52 -10.82 6.76
CA GLU A 279 -2.99 -12.05 6.21
C GLU A 279 -2.64 -13.02 7.34
N PHE A 280 -2.81 -14.33 7.15
CA PHE A 280 -2.41 -15.34 8.13
C PHE A 280 -0.92 -15.25 8.48
N ARG A 281 -0.09 -14.91 7.51
CA ARG A 281 1.36 -14.72 7.72
C ARG A 281 1.71 -13.60 8.67
N TYR A 282 0.84 -12.63 8.85
CA TYR A 282 1.03 -11.52 9.79
C TYR A 282 1.26 -12.00 11.23
N PHE A 283 0.65 -13.12 11.61
CA PHE A 283 0.75 -13.70 12.95
C PHE A 283 2.05 -14.48 13.18
N PHE A 284 2.73 -14.90 12.11
CA PHE A 284 4.00 -15.59 12.20
C PHE A 284 5.14 -14.59 12.20
N SER A 285 5.62 -14.23 13.37
CA SER A 285 6.70 -13.26 13.56
C SER A 285 7.87 -13.86 14.30
N SER A 286 9.09 -13.50 13.88
CA SER A 286 10.30 -13.86 14.63
C SER A 286 10.27 -13.27 16.05
N HIS A 287 10.77 -14.02 16.98
CA HIS A 287 10.91 -13.62 18.38
C HIS A 287 12.20 -12.83 18.62
N VAL A 288 12.12 -11.92 19.58
CA VAL A 288 13.27 -11.21 20.16
C VAL A 288 13.25 -11.49 21.65
N SER A 289 14.39 -11.93 22.20
CA SER A 289 14.51 -12.24 23.61
C SER A 289 14.37 -10.98 24.49
N THR A 290 13.64 -11.13 25.59
CA THR A 290 13.52 -10.09 26.63
C THR A 290 14.51 -10.33 27.77
N SER A 291 14.76 -9.29 28.58
CA SER A 291 15.69 -9.36 29.75
C SER A 291 15.23 -10.36 30.81
N ASP A 292 13.93 -10.62 30.90
CA ASP A 292 13.33 -11.52 31.92
C ASP A 292 13.18 -12.97 31.41
N GLY A 293 13.88 -13.31 30.31
CA GLY A 293 13.80 -14.67 29.73
C GLY A 293 12.53 -14.95 28.92
N GLY A 294 11.68 -13.95 28.69
CA GLY A 294 10.52 -14.03 27.82
C GLY A 294 10.87 -13.74 26.36
N GLU A 295 9.91 -13.92 25.48
CA GLU A 295 10.01 -13.62 24.05
C GLU A 295 8.99 -12.55 23.66
N CYS A 296 9.41 -11.59 22.84
CA CYS A 296 8.53 -10.54 22.31
C CYS A 296 8.48 -10.64 20.78
N SER A 297 7.29 -10.45 20.23
CA SER A 297 7.08 -10.45 18.77
C SER A 297 7.70 -9.21 18.13
N ALA A 298 8.34 -9.37 16.96
CA ALA A 298 8.85 -8.25 16.17
C ALA A 298 7.72 -7.26 15.80
N THR A 299 6.50 -7.74 15.63
CA THR A 299 5.31 -6.90 15.34
C THR A 299 4.92 -6.08 16.57
N ALA A 300 4.94 -6.66 17.77
CA ALA A 300 4.69 -5.93 19.02
C ALA A 300 5.71 -4.79 19.22
N ILE A 301 6.99 -5.07 18.97
CA ILE A 301 8.05 -4.04 19.08
C ILE A 301 7.80 -2.90 18.08
N ARG A 302 7.42 -3.21 16.82
CA ARG A 302 7.06 -2.18 15.83
C ARG A 302 5.87 -1.34 16.29
N ALA A 303 4.84 -1.97 16.86
CA ALA A 303 3.67 -1.26 17.38
C ALA A 303 4.04 -0.31 18.53
N ILE A 304 4.89 -0.75 19.45
CA ILE A 304 5.39 0.09 20.55
C ILE A 304 6.23 1.26 20.00
N ILE A 305 7.14 1.03 19.04
CA ILE A 305 7.91 2.10 18.40
C ILE A 305 6.98 3.11 17.73
N LYS A 306 5.98 2.67 16.98
CA LYS A 306 4.98 3.54 16.34
C LYS A 306 4.24 4.40 17.37
N LYS A 307 3.86 3.82 18.50
CA LYS A 307 3.18 4.52 19.60
C LYS A 307 4.08 5.55 20.26
N LEU A 308 5.35 5.19 20.54
CA LEU A 308 6.34 6.10 21.14
C LEU A 308 6.61 7.31 20.23
N VAL A 309 6.72 7.08 18.91
CA VAL A 309 6.91 8.15 17.93
C VAL A 309 5.65 9.01 17.78
N ALA A 310 4.46 8.42 17.82
CA ALA A 310 3.20 9.18 17.76
C ALA A 310 2.99 10.08 18.99
N ALA A 311 3.56 9.70 20.15
CA ALA A 311 3.49 10.45 21.40
C ALA A 311 4.67 11.42 21.61
N GLU A 312 5.63 11.49 20.66
CA GLU A 312 6.81 12.35 20.80
C GLU A 312 6.48 13.84 20.60
N GLN A 313 7.28 14.70 21.22
CA GLN A 313 7.23 16.15 20.99
C GLN A 313 7.92 16.49 19.66
N GLN A 314 7.21 17.19 18.78
CA GLN A 314 7.72 17.55 17.45
C GLN A 314 9.00 18.41 17.49
N GLU A 315 9.20 19.19 18.54
CA GLU A 315 10.41 20.01 18.76
C GLU A 315 11.63 19.16 19.16
N LYS A 316 11.41 18.03 19.87
CA LYS A 316 12.45 17.14 20.38
C LYS A 316 12.11 15.67 20.11
N PRO A 317 12.19 15.23 18.85
CA PRO A 317 11.85 13.86 18.49
C PRO A 317 12.82 12.86 19.14
N LEU A 318 12.29 11.68 19.43
CA LEU A 318 13.04 10.60 20.11
C LEU A 318 14.11 10.04 19.17
N SER A 319 15.37 10.04 19.63
CA SER A 319 16.45 9.36 18.92
C SER A 319 16.35 7.84 19.08
N ASP A 320 16.91 7.07 18.12
CA ASP A 320 16.93 5.60 18.19
C ASP A 320 17.55 5.08 19.51
N ASN A 321 18.57 5.79 20.05
CA ASN A 321 19.13 5.48 21.37
C ASN A 321 18.13 5.69 22.51
N ARG A 322 17.29 6.72 22.44
CA ARG A 322 16.28 6.98 23.46
C ARG A 322 15.17 5.96 23.40
N ILE A 323 14.72 5.60 22.18
CA ILE A 323 13.75 4.53 21.96
C ILE A 323 14.29 3.19 22.52
N THR A 324 15.55 2.85 22.27
CA THR A 324 16.19 1.65 22.81
C THR A 324 16.14 1.63 24.35
N LYS A 325 16.40 2.76 25.00
CA LYS A 325 16.34 2.85 26.48
C LYS A 325 14.90 2.67 26.99
N LEU A 326 13.92 3.31 26.35
CA LEU A 326 12.50 3.17 26.72
C LEU A 326 11.99 1.74 26.55
N LEU A 327 12.41 1.04 25.50
CA LEU A 327 12.12 -0.38 25.31
C LEU A 327 12.80 -1.24 26.40
N GLY A 328 14.04 -0.91 26.77
CA GLY A 328 14.75 -1.57 27.88
C GLY A 328 14.06 -1.38 29.23
N GLU A 329 13.50 -0.20 29.52
CA GLU A 329 12.69 0.07 30.72
C GLU A 329 11.39 -0.78 30.75
N GLN A 330 10.89 -1.21 29.58
CA GLN A 330 9.76 -2.14 29.44
C GLN A 330 10.19 -3.62 29.38
N GLY A 331 11.46 -3.92 29.67
CA GLY A 331 12.00 -5.28 29.67
C GLY A 331 12.37 -5.83 28.28
N ILE A 332 12.26 -5.04 27.22
CA ILE A 332 12.54 -5.48 25.85
C ILE A 332 13.97 -5.10 25.46
N ASN A 333 14.84 -6.10 25.34
CA ASN A 333 16.26 -5.87 25.06
C ASN A 333 16.54 -5.87 23.55
N VAL A 334 16.59 -4.70 22.95
CA VAL A 334 16.75 -4.52 21.49
C VAL A 334 17.96 -3.64 21.21
N ALA A 335 18.81 -4.05 20.26
CA ALA A 335 19.95 -3.22 19.85
C ALA A 335 19.47 -1.99 19.05
N ARG A 336 20.20 -0.87 19.16
CA ARG A 336 19.93 0.37 18.41
C ARG A 336 19.76 0.14 16.91
N ARG A 337 20.60 -0.73 16.30
CA ARG A 337 20.51 -1.06 14.86
C ARG A 337 19.20 -1.73 14.51
N THR A 338 18.66 -2.57 15.38
CA THR A 338 17.37 -3.24 15.20
C THR A 338 16.20 -2.23 15.31
N VAL A 339 16.30 -1.27 16.26
CA VAL A 339 15.32 -0.18 16.37
C VAL A 339 15.30 0.67 15.10
N ALA A 340 16.48 1.05 14.57
CA ALA A 340 16.58 1.77 13.29
C ALA A 340 15.94 0.99 12.14
N LYS A 341 16.24 -0.32 12.01
CA LYS A 341 15.62 -1.19 10.98
C LYS A 341 14.10 -1.26 11.12
N TYR A 342 13.58 -1.37 12.34
CA TYR A 342 12.11 -1.39 12.55
C TYR A 342 11.45 -0.05 12.26
N ARG A 343 12.10 1.06 12.61
CA ARG A 343 11.65 2.41 12.28
C ARG A 343 11.59 2.62 10.76
N GLU A 344 12.63 2.23 10.04
CA GLU A 344 12.69 2.29 8.57
C GLU A 344 11.61 1.43 7.93
N ALA A 345 11.38 0.22 8.44
CA ALA A 345 10.30 -0.66 7.97
C ALA A 345 8.89 -0.09 8.21
N LEU A 346 8.75 0.87 9.13
CA LEU A 346 7.51 1.61 9.38
C LEU A 346 7.44 2.92 8.56
N ASN A 347 8.40 3.19 7.67
CA ASN A 347 8.55 4.43 6.93
C ASN A 347 8.61 5.67 7.84
N ILE A 348 9.19 5.53 9.03
CA ILE A 348 9.38 6.63 9.98
C ILE A 348 10.77 7.22 9.77
N LEU A 349 10.84 8.50 9.46
CA LEU A 349 12.08 9.23 9.23
C LEU A 349 12.97 9.29 10.49
N PRO A 350 14.30 9.44 10.36
CA PRO A 350 15.20 9.61 11.49
C PRO A 350 14.86 10.88 12.28
N SER A 351 15.27 10.93 13.57
CA SER A 351 14.93 12.03 14.48
C SER A 351 15.32 13.42 13.96
N ASN A 352 16.39 13.52 13.17
CA ASN A 352 16.84 14.78 12.59
C ASN A 352 15.85 15.34 11.56
N GLU A 353 15.24 14.46 10.79
CA GLU A 353 14.29 14.80 9.73
C GLU A 353 12.86 14.96 10.26
N ARG A 354 12.53 14.32 11.40
CA ARG A 354 11.23 14.48 12.07
C ARG A 354 11.12 15.78 12.88
N LYS A 355 12.23 16.44 13.15
CA LYS A 355 12.22 17.68 13.91
C LYS A 355 11.49 18.77 13.13
N ARG A 356 10.35 19.22 13.64
CA ARG A 356 9.63 20.37 13.12
C ARG A 356 10.00 21.61 13.94
N LEU A 357 10.32 22.69 13.27
CA LEU A 357 10.68 23.97 13.88
C LEU A 357 9.52 24.96 13.87
N PHE A 358 8.41 24.60 13.21
CA PHE A 358 7.20 25.41 13.05
C PHE A 358 5.95 24.53 13.11
#